data_45f42224d17bff7d7ef730e076b45383
#
_entry.id   45f42224d17bff7d7ef730e076b45383
#
_cell.length_a   1.000
_cell.length_b   1.000
_cell.length_c   1.000
_cell.angle_alpha   90.00
_cell.angle_beta   90.00
_cell.angle_gamma   90.00
#
_symmetry.space_group_name_H-M   'P 1'
#
loop_
_entity.id
_entity.type
_entity.pdbx_description
1 polymer ?
#
loop_
_entity_poly.entity_id
_entity_poly.type
_entity_poly.pdbx_seq_one_letter_code
_entity_poly.pdbx_strand_id
1 'polypeptide(L)'
;MLSFVYIIETSNFNSTMNRNITNFVSQPVESFIKEASVYPLLTLEQENELVERIKQGDEEAILDLYDCNLRFVVSVAKQYQNRGKSMEELIGAGNKGLELAVRRFDPQRGFKFMAYAVWFIRASILELLETSKNGMNLSDLTEEEKRELVSRMSNEREKEMLTRWFGLADSPESLEEIGRSMNLTTERVKQLKERAIARLVENGKK
;
A
#
# COMPACT_ATOMS: atom_id res chain seq x y z
N MET A 1 15.74 22.37 7.88
CA MET A 1 15.28 21.63 6.68
C MET A 1 14.62 20.27 7.04
N LEU A 2 14.06 20.14 8.25
CA LEU A 2 13.44 18.91 8.80
C LEU A 2 11.98 19.11 9.23
N SER A 3 11.35 20.25 8.86
CA SER A 3 10.02 20.62 9.38
C SER A 3 8.82 20.19 8.53
N PHE A 4 9.01 19.75 7.28
CA PHE A 4 7.87 19.48 6.38
C PHE A 4 7.29 18.07 6.51
N VAL A 5 8.05 17.11 7.00
CA VAL A 5 7.58 15.74 7.23
C VAL A 5 6.73 15.63 8.52
N TYR A 6 6.83 16.62 9.43
CA TYR A 6 6.23 16.58 10.77
C TYR A 6 4.81 17.14 10.86
N ILE A 7 4.34 17.87 9.85
CA ILE A 7 3.03 18.57 9.90
C ILE A 7 1.85 17.66 9.51
N ILE A 8 2.11 16.52 8.86
CA ILE A 8 1.03 15.63 8.38
C ILE A 8 0.65 14.54 9.41
N GLU A 9 1.23 14.53 10.60
CA GLU A 9 0.90 13.59 11.67
C GLU A 9 -0.23 14.08 12.61
N THR A 10 -0.97 15.13 12.24
CA THR A 10 -2.06 15.59 13.10
C THR A 10 -3.29 14.69 13.02
N SER A 11 -3.82 14.34 14.17
CA SER A 11 -4.95 13.42 14.37
C SER A 11 -6.23 13.79 13.60
N ASN A 12 -6.42 15.04 13.22
CA ASN A 12 -7.59 15.53 12.47
C ASN A 12 -7.56 15.14 10.99
N PHE A 13 -6.39 15.19 10.33
CA PHE A 13 -6.22 14.79 8.94
C PHE A 13 -6.54 13.31 8.76
N ASN A 14 -6.03 12.45 9.64
CA ASN A 14 -6.35 11.02 9.65
C ASN A 14 -7.85 10.74 9.83
N SER A 15 -8.55 11.55 10.63
CA SER A 15 -9.99 11.39 10.87
C SER A 15 -10.84 11.77 9.65
N THR A 16 -10.45 12.79 8.88
CA THR A 16 -11.20 13.27 7.71
C THR A 16 -10.94 12.40 6.48
N MET A 17 -9.68 12.03 6.25
CA MET A 17 -9.28 11.08 5.19
C MET A 17 -9.86 9.68 5.43
N ASN A 18 -9.83 9.16 6.67
CA ASN A 18 -10.42 7.87 7.00
C ASN A 18 -11.94 7.83 6.73
N ARG A 19 -12.67 8.93 6.93
CA ARG A 19 -14.10 8.97 6.60
C ARG A 19 -14.36 8.78 5.10
N ASN A 20 -13.52 9.33 4.26
CA ASN A 20 -13.65 9.17 2.80
C ASN A 20 -13.18 7.78 2.35
N ILE A 21 -12.11 7.22 2.92
CA ILE A 21 -11.56 5.92 2.54
C ILE A 21 -12.40 4.75 3.08
N THR A 22 -12.92 4.82 4.31
CA THR A 22 -13.73 3.75 4.90
C THR A 22 -15.12 3.63 4.30
N ASN A 23 -15.70 4.70 3.75
CA ASN A 23 -16.96 4.64 3.02
C ASN A 23 -16.84 3.92 1.66
N PHE A 24 -15.61 3.72 1.15
CA PHE A 24 -15.35 3.09 -0.14
C PHE A 24 -15.46 1.58 -0.16
N VAL A 25 -15.20 0.91 0.96
CA VAL A 25 -15.18 -0.56 1.03
C VAL A 25 -16.59 -1.15 0.94
N SER A 26 -17.63 -0.32 1.11
CA SER A 26 -19.03 -0.75 1.17
C SER A 26 -19.95 -0.15 0.09
N GLN A 27 -19.44 0.69 -0.82
CA GLN A 27 -20.26 1.30 -1.87
C GLN A 27 -20.05 0.62 -3.24
N PRO A 28 -21.11 0.47 -4.06
CA PRO A 28 -20.96 0.01 -5.43
C PRO A 28 -20.05 0.93 -6.23
N VAL A 29 -19.18 0.37 -7.08
CA VAL A 29 -18.24 1.12 -7.94
C VAL A 29 -18.89 2.27 -8.70
N GLU A 30 -20.12 2.08 -9.15
CA GLU A 30 -20.89 3.10 -9.86
C GLU A 30 -21.19 4.34 -9.02
N SER A 31 -21.54 4.16 -7.73
CA SER A 31 -21.75 5.26 -6.80
C SER A 31 -20.46 6.04 -6.60
N PHE A 32 -19.34 5.34 -6.45
CA PHE A 32 -18.04 5.97 -6.31
C PHE A 32 -17.63 6.78 -7.55
N ILE A 33 -17.79 6.21 -8.74
CA ILE A 33 -17.47 6.92 -9.99
C ILE A 33 -18.32 8.18 -10.13
N LYS A 34 -19.60 8.10 -9.72
CA LYS A 34 -20.50 9.25 -9.74
C LYS A 34 -20.05 10.34 -8.74
N GLU A 35 -19.69 9.94 -7.53
CA GLU A 35 -19.20 10.84 -6.49
C GLU A 35 -17.85 11.48 -6.88
N ALA A 36 -16.89 10.69 -7.35
CA ALA A 36 -15.63 11.19 -7.86
C ALA A 36 -15.78 12.09 -9.10
N SER A 37 -16.89 11.98 -9.83
CA SER A 37 -17.16 12.81 -11.02
C SER A 37 -17.67 14.21 -10.68
N VAL A 38 -18.06 14.47 -9.43
CA VAL A 38 -18.46 15.81 -8.96
C VAL A 38 -17.25 16.74 -8.89
N TYR A 39 -16.08 16.19 -8.59
CA TYR A 39 -14.85 16.99 -8.52
C TYR A 39 -14.33 17.35 -9.90
N PRO A 40 -13.93 18.63 -10.13
CA PRO A 40 -13.41 19.06 -11.42
C PRO A 40 -12.05 18.41 -11.73
N LEU A 41 -11.73 18.31 -13.01
CA LEU A 41 -10.35 18.02 -13.41
C LEU A 41 -9.52 19.29 -13.25
N LEU A 42 -8.40 19.20 -12.52
CA LEU A 42 -7.51 20.32 -12.31
C LEU A 42 -6.77 20.69 -13.60
N THR A 43 -6.72 21.98 -13.89
CA THR A 43 -5.73 22.52 -14.83
C THR A 43 -4.35 22.56 -14.18
N LEU A 44 -3.30 22.78 -14.97
CA LEU A 44 -1.94 22.89 -14.44
C LEU A 44 -1.81 24.08 -13.46
N GLU A 45 -2.51 25.18 -13.75
CA GLU A 45 -2.52 26.36 -12.90
C GLU A 45 -3.19 26.07 -11.55
N GLN A 46 -4.33 25.39 -11.56
CA GLN A 46 -5.05 24.99 -10.35
C GLN A 46 -4.27 23.97 -9.52
N GLU A 47 -3.59 23.02 -10.18
CA GLU A 47 -2.70 22.08 -9.49
C GLU A 47 -1.56 22.81 -8.79
N ASN A 48 -0.93 23.77 -9.47
CA ASN A 48 0.14 24.58 -8.89
C ASN A 48 -0.36 25.46 -7.72
N GLU A 49 -1.56 26.03 -7.84
CA GLU A 49 -2.17 26.84 -6.76
C GLU A 49 -2.42 25.98 -5.51
N LEU A 50 -3.01 24.80 -5.67
CA LEU A 50 -3.20 23.86 -4.54
C LEU A 50 -1.87 23.47 -3.92
N VAL A 51 -0.87 23.21 -4.73
CA VAL A 51 0.48 22.87 -4.28
C VAL A 51 1.12 23.98 -3.47
N GLU A 52 0.95 25.25 -3.88
CA GLU A 52 1.45 26.39 -3.10
C GLU A 52 0.69 26.55 -1.77
N ARG A 53 -0.63 26.33 -1.75
CA ARG A 53 -1.43 26.31 -0.52
C ARG A 53 -0.96 25.17 0.43
N ILE A 54 -0.69 23.99 -0.11
CA ILE A 54 -0.14 22.85 0.65
C ILE A 54 1.20 23.20 1.30
N LYS A 55 2.10 23.89 0.59
CA LYS A 55 3.38 24.38 1.15
C LYS A 55 3.19 25.35 2.33
N GLN A 56 2.09 26.09 2.32
CA GLN A 56 1.74 27.02 3.39
C GLN A 56 1.05 26.32 4.57
N GLY A 57 0.83 25.02 4.50
CA GLY A 57 0.22 24.21 5.55
C GLY A 57 -1.30 24.16 5.49
N ASP A 58 -1.90 24.45 4.34
CA ASP A 58 -3.35 24.39 4.12
C ASP A 58 -3.79 22.92 3.98
N GLU A 59 -4.45 22.41 5.03
CA GLU A 59 -4.95 21.03 5.07
C GLU A 59 -6.13 20.80 4.09
N GLU A 60 -6.93 21.84 3.82
CA GLU A 60 -8.04 21.76 2.88
C GLU A 60 -7.53 21.57 1.45
N ALA A 61 -6.44 22.24 1.08
CA ALA A 61 -5.80 22.07 -0.23
C ALA A 61 -5.25 20.65 -0.45
N ILE A 62 -4.86 19.93 0.62
CA ILE A 62 -4.47 18.52 0.55
C ILE A 62 -5.68 17.65 0.18
N LEU A 63 -6.83 17.91 0.80
CA LEU A 63 -8.08 17.20 0.51
C LEU A 63 -8.56 17.49 -0.92
N ASP A 64 -8.54 18.76 -1.34
CA ASP A 64 -8.89 19.18 -2.69
C ASP A 64 -8.03 18.45 -3.74
N LEU A 65 -6.71 18.39 -3.53
CA LEU A 65 -5.79 17.69 -4.42
C LEU A 65 -6.09 16.19 -4.48
N TYR A 66 -6.42 15.57 -3.35
CA TYR A 66 -6.82 14.17 -3.29
C TYR A 66 -8.12 13.92 -4.04
N ASP A 67 -9.19 14.65 -3.72
CA ASP A 67 -10.53 14.45 -4.25
C ASP A 67 -10.60 14.67 -5.77
N CYS A 68 -9.93 15.71 -6.28
CA CYS A 68 -9.85 15.99 -7.71
C CYS A 68 -9.12 14.88 -8.51
N ASN A 69 -8.33 14.04 -7.84
CA ASN A 69 -7.57 12.96 -8.48
C ASN A 69 -8.20 11.57 -8.33
N LEU A 70 -9.33 11.41 -7.63
CA LEU A 70 -10.01 10.13 -7.45
C LEU A 70 -10.39 9.45 -8.78
N ARG A 71 -10.84 10.22 -9.78
CA ARG A 71 -11.16 9.68 -11.11
C ARG A 71 -9.96 9.03 -11.80
N PHE A 72 -8.78 9.55 -11.53
CA PHE A 72 -7.55 8.97 -12.08
C PHE A 72 -7.25 7.60 -11.46
N VAL A 73 -7.48 7.43 -10.15
CA VAL A 73 -7.36 6.12 -9.50
C VAL A 73 -8.23 5.08 -10.20
N VAL A 74 -9.48 5.41 -10.53
CA VAL A 74 -10.38 4.51 -11.27
C VAL A 74 -9.78 4.12 -12.61
N SER A 75 -9.21 5.08 -13.34
CA SER A 75 -8.61 4.81 -14.66
C SER A 75 -7.39 3.90 -14.57
N VAL A 76 -6.58 4.03 -13.51
CA VAL A 76 -5.44 3.14 -13.25
C VAL A 76 -5.93 1.76 -12.80
N ALA A 77 -6.89 1.68 -11.87
CA ALA A 77 -7.46 0.43 -11.38
C ALA A 77 -8.05 -0.44 -12.50
N LYS A 78 -8.70 0.18 -13.50
CA LYS A 78 -9.22 -0.51 -14.69
C LYS A 78 -8.15 -1.27 -15.48
N GLN A 79 -6.89 -0.85 -15.46
CA GLN A 79 -5.79 -1.55 -16.14
C GLN A 79 -5.44 -2.90 -15.47
N TYR A 80 -5.91 -3.10 -14.23
CA TYR A 80 -5.65 -4.29 -13.42
C TYR A 80 -6.87 -5.19 -13.25
N GLN A 81 -7.98 -4.91 -13.95
CA GLN A 81 -9.17 -5.77 -13.95
C GLN A 81 -8.85 -7.20 -14.36
N ASN A 82 -9.69 -8.14 -13.94
CA ASN A 82 -9.59 -9.58 -14.26
C ASN A 82 -8.30 -10.27 -13.73
N ARG A 83 -7.69 -9.72 -12.69
CA ARG A 83 -6.52 -10.29 -12.02
C ARG A 83 -6.85 -10.93 -10.66
N GLY A 84 -8.11 -11.35 -10.46
CA GLY A 84 -8.52 -12.06 -9.24
C GLY A 84 -8.97 -11.17 -8.08
N LYS A 85 -9.07 -9.86 -8.33
CA LYS A 85 -9.61 -8.88 -7.38
C LYS A 85 -10.80 -8.13 -7.96
N SER A 86 -11.74 -7.76 -7.10
CA SER A 86 -12.88 -6.94 -7.48
C SER A 86 -12.44 -5.50 -7.83
N MET A 87 -13.30 -4.77 -8.54
CA MET A 87 -12.98 -3.38 -8.89
C MET A 87 -12.95 -2.49 -7.65
N GLU A 88 -13.78 -2.77 -6.66
CA GLU A 88 -13.81 -2.09 -5.36
C GLU A 88 -12.48 -2.25 -4.62
N GLU A 89 -11.96 -3.48 -4.56
CA GLU A 89 -10.67 -3.75 -3.92
C GLU A 89 -9.52 -3.03 -4.64
N LEU A 90 -9.52 -3.02 -5.97
CA LEU A 90 -8.50 -2.34 -6.77
C LEU A 90 -8.55 -0.82 -6.59
N ILE A 91 -9.74 -0.23 -6.55
CA ILE A 91 -9.92 1.20 -6.29
C ILE A 91 -9.50 1.52 -4.86
N GLY A 92 -9.90 0.71 -3.88
CA GLY A 92 -9.52 0.89 -2.48
C GLY A 92 -8.00 0.89 -2.28
N ALA A 93 -7.29 -0.05 -2.92
CA ALA A 93 -5.84 -0.08 -2.91
C ALA A 93 -5.23 1.13 -3.62
N GLY A 94 -5.78 1.53 -4.76
CA GLY A 94 -5.35 2.71 -5.50
C GLY A 94 -5.52 4.00 -4.70
N ASN A 95 -6.62 4.15 -3.96
CA ASN A 95 -6.87 5.29 -3.09
C ASN A 95 -5.85 5.39 -1.95
N LYS A 96 -5.47 4.26 -1.33
CA LYS A 96 -4.35 4.23 -0.36
C LYS A 96 -3.04 4.73 -0.99
N GLY A 97 -2.76 4.32 -2.22
CA GLY A 97 -1.61 4.80 -2.97
C GLY A 97 -1.67 6.30 -3.25
N LEU A 98 -2.83 6.83 -3.65
CA LEU A 98 -3.04 8.26 -3.86
C LEU A 98 -2.83 9.05 -2.55
N GLU A 99 -3.36 8.58 -1.42
CA GLU A 99 -3.16 9.18 -0.10
C GLU A 99 -1.66 9.27 0.25
N LEU A 100 -0.92 8.18 0.05
CA LEU A 100 0.53 8.18 0.28
C LEU A 100 1.26 9.17 -0.63
N ALA A 101 0.81 9.32 -1.88
CA ALA A 101 1.38 10.27 -2.82
C ALA A 101 1.15 11.71 -2.37
N VAL A 102 -0.09 12.06 -1.97
CA VAL A 102 -0.42 13.41 -1.47
C VAL A 102 0.42 13.78 -0.25
N ARG A 103 0.57 12.84 0.71
CA ARG A 103 1.37 13.04 1.93
C ARG A 103 2.87 13.24 1.67
N ARG A 104 3.40 12.64 0.61
CA ARG A 104 4.84 12.62 0.31
C ARG A 104 5.23 13.52 -0.85
N PHE A 105 4.27 14.19 -1.47
CA PHE A 105 4.52 15.03 -2.61
C PHE A 105 5.33 16.26 -2.23
N ASP A 106 6.46 16.44 -2.93
CA ASP A 106 7.29 17.63 -2.80
C ASP A 106 7.21 18.45 -4.10
N PRO A 107 6.42 19.54 -4.09
CA PRO A 107 6.25 20.38 -5.26
C PRO A 107 7.52 21.11 -5.71
N GLN A 108 8.55 21.22 -4.85
CA GLN A 108 9.82 21.86 -5.21
C GLN A 108 10.62 21.05 -6.23
N ARG A 109 10.28 19.79 -6.44
CA ARG A 109 10.95 18.91 -7.41
C ARG A 109 10.55 19.18 -8.87
N GLY A 110 9.60 20.07 -9.13
CA GLY A 110 9.20 20.49 -10.48
C GLY A 110 8.44 19.44 -11.29
N PHE A 111 8.02 18.34 -10.69
CA PHE A 111 7.20 17.32 -11.35
C PHE A 111 5.71 17.59 -11.14
N LYS A 112 4.89 17.25 -12.14
CA LYS A 112 3.43 17.23 -11.99
C LYS A 112 3.02 16.18 -10.96
N PHE A 113 2.07 16.53 -10.10
CA PHE A 113 1.58 15.61 -9.06
C PHE A 113 1.15 14.26 -9.63
N MET A 114 0.39 14.24 -10.73
CA MET A 114 -0.08 13.03 -11.38
C MET A 114 1.05 12.08 -11.83
N ALA A 115 2.15 12.62 -12.34
CA ALA A 115 3.30 11.83 -12.75
C ALA A 115 4.00 11.17 -11.55
N TYR A 116 3.89 11.76 -10.38
CA TYR A 116 4.37 11.21 -9.12
C TYR A 116 3.38 10.21 -8.52
N ALA A 117 2.09 10.58 -8.43
CA ALA A 117 1.04 9.80 -7.80
C ALA A 117 0.82 8.44 -8.47
N VAL A 118 0.95 8.35 -9.81
CA VAL A 118 0.75 7.10 -10.54
C VAL A 118 1.62 5.94 -10.04
N TRP A 119 2.82 6.23 -9.57
CA TRP A 119 3.74 5.21 -9.03
C TRP A 119 3.22 4.62 -7.73
N PHE A 120 2.71 5.45 -6.82
CA PHE A 120 2.13 5.01 -5.55
C PHE A 120 0.83 4.25 -5.76
N ILE A 121 -0.04 4.74 -6.64
CA ILE A 121 -1.31 4.08 -6.98
C ILE A 121 -1.03 2.68 -7.54
N ARG A 122 -0.11 2.56 -8.50
CA ARG A 122 0.26 1.27 -9.10
C ARG A 122 0.92 0.34 -8.09
N ALA A 123 1.84 0.86 -7.26
CA ALA A 123 2.50 0.06 -6.24
C ALA A 123 1.51 -0.56 -5.27
N SER A 124 0.56 0.22 -4.74
CA SER A 124 -0.47 -0.28 -3.82
C SER A 124 -1.42 -1.29 -4.47
N ILE A 125 -1.78 -1.10 -5.75
CA ILE A 125 -2.60 -2.09 -6.47
C ILE A 125 -1.81 -3.39 -6.70
N LEU A 126 -0.54 -3.30 -7.07
CA LEU A 126 0.30 -4.48 -7.28
C LEU A 126 0.53 -5.24 -5.97
N GLU A 127 0.74 -4.55 -4.86
CA GLU A 127 0.83 -5.14 -3.53
C GLU A 127 -0.43 -5.92 -3.17
N LEU A 128 -1.63 -5.34 -3.41
CA LEU A 128 -2.89 -6.05 -3.24
C LEU A 128 -2.98 -7.31 -4.11
N LEU A 129 -2.53 -7.26 -5.36
CA LEU A 129 -2.58 -8.39 -6.29
C LEU A 129 -1.56 -9.47 -5.93
N GLU A 130 -0.41 -9.10 -5.40
CA GLU A 130 0.61 -10.04 -4.93
C GLU A 130 0.16 -10.77 -3.66
N THR A 131 -0.42 -10.04 -2.69
CA THR A 131 -1.02 -10.65 -1.49
C THR A 131 -2.16 -11.59 -1.86
N SER A 132 -2.94 -11.27 -2.90
CA SER A 132 -4.03 -12.14 -3.38
C SER A 132 -3.55 -13.40 -4.12
N LYS A 133 -2.45 -13.34 -4.84
CA LYS A 133 -1.86 -14.54 -5.47
C LYS A 133 -1.46 -15.58 -4.43
N ASN A 134 -1.12 -15.11 -3.24
CA ASN A 134 -0.74 -15.96 -2.12
C ASN A 134 -1.93 -16.45 -1.28
N GLY A 135 -3.17 -15.99 -1.52
CA GLY A 135 -4.42 -16.50 -0.94
C GLY A 135 -4.56 -16.42 0.58
N MET A 136 -3.56 -15.88 1.27
CA MET A 136 -3.51 -15.71 2.71
C MET A 136 -2.72 -14.44 3.01
N ASN A 137 -3.35 -13.50 3.70
CA ASN A 137 -2.69 -12.25 4.08
C ASN A 137 -1.90 -12.51 5.37
N LEU A 138 -0.61 -12.76 5.22
CA LEU A 138 0.27 -13.07 6.37
C LEU A 138 0.32 -11.95 7.41
N SER A 139 -0.02 -10.71 7.01
CA SER A 139 -0.11 -9.56 7.93
C SER A 139 -1.30 -9.64 8.87
N ASP A 140 -2.38 -10.33 8.46
CA ASP A 140 -3.63 -10.41 9.22
C ASP A 140 -3.62 -11.60 10.19
N LEU A 141 -2.61 -12.46 10.12
CA LEU A 141 -2.45 -13.62 11.00
C LEU A 141 -1.88 -13.21 12.34
N THR A 142 -2.42 -13.79 13.40
CA THR A 142 -1.85 -13.72 14.75
C THR A 142 -0.48 -14.44 14.80
N GLU A 143 0.30 -14.19 15.85
CA GLU A 143 1.58 -14.88 16.02
C GLU A 143 1.40 -16.40 16.21
N GLU A 144 0.32 -16.81 16.88
CA GLU A 144 -0.03 -18.22 17.06
C GLU A 144 -0.32 -18.89 15.72
N GLU A 145 -1.13 -18.27 14.86
CA GLU A 145 -1.44 -18.78 13.54
C GLU A 145 -0.20 -18.88 12.65
N LYS A 146 0.68 -17.87 12.69
CA LYS A 146 1.97 -17.90 11.99
C LYS A 146 2.85 -19.06 12.48
N ARG A 147 2.92 -19.26 13.80
CA ARG A 147 3.67 -20.36 14.43
C ARG A 147 3.14 -21.73 13.97
N GLU A 148 1.82 -21.89 13.99
CA GLU A 148 1.18 -23.12 13.57
C GLU A 148 1.49 -23.43 12.09
N LEU A 149 1.33 -22.44 11.21
CA LEU A 149 1.61 -22.58 9.79
C LEU A 149 3.08 -22.93 9.51
N VAL A 150 4.00 -22.21 10.15
CA VAL A 150 5.44 -22.47 10.02
C VAL A 150 5.82 -23.84 10.59
N SER A 151 5.17 -24.31 11.66
CA SER A 151 5.43 -25.63 12.25
C SER A 151 5.12 -26.78 11.30
N ARG A 152 4.11 -26.60 10.42
CA ARG A 152 3.67 -27.59 9.43
C ARG A 152 4.59 -27.69 8.20
N MET A 153 5.57 -26.82 8.08
CA MET A 153 6.51 -26.84 6.96
C MET A 153 7.48 -28.01 7.06
N SER A 154 7.67 -28.74 5.96
CA SER A 154 8.59 -29.86 5.87
C SER A 154 10.04 -29.48 5.56
N ASN A 155 10.29 -28.25 5.10
CA ASN A 155 11.62 -27.77 4.78
C ASN A 155 12.19 -26.98 5.96
N GLU A 156 13.09 -27.56 6.73
CA GLU A 156 13.67 -26.98 7.93
C GLU A 156 14.39 -25.64 7.66
N ARG A 157 15.01 -25.49 6.52
CA ARG A 157 15.73 -24.27 6.16
C ARG A 157 14.78 -23.10 5.87
N GLU A 158 13.64 -23.37 5.22
CA GLU A 158 12.58 -22.41 4.98
C GLU A 158 11.86 -22.07 6.28
N LYS A 159 11.64 -23.08 7.13
CA LYS A 159 11.03 -22.93 8.44
C LYS A 159 11.89 -22.06 9.36
N GLU A 160 13.19 -22.31 9.47
CA GLU A 160 14.11 -21.50 10.24
C GLU A 160 14.11 -20.05 9.76
N MET A 161 14.21 -19.82 8.45
CA MET A 161 14.19 -18.47 7.86
C MET A 161 12.91 -17.72 8.20
N LEU A 162 11.72 -18.35 8.05
CA LEU A 162 10.44 -17.71 8.37
C LEU A 162 10.27 -17.48 9.87
N THR A 163 10.73 -18.38 10.73
CA THR A 163 10.70 -18.21 12.19
C THR A 163 11.46 -16.94 12.60
N ARG A 164 12.63 -16.71 12.04
CA ARG A 164 13.44 -15.51 12.29
C ARG A 164 12.81 -14.26 11.68
N TRP A 165 12.34 -14.36 10.45
CA TRP A 165 11.76 -13.21 9.75
C TRP A 165 10.45 -12.72 10.39
N PHE A 166 9.61 -13.63 10.89
CA PHE A 166 8.40 -13.27 11.64
C PHE A 166 8.66 -12.91 13.11
N GLY A 167 9.85 -13.17 13.62
CA GLY A 167 10.16 -12.97 15.05
C GLY A 167 9.45 -13.97 15.96
N LEU A 168 9.20 -15.19 15.52
CA LEU A 168 8.42 -16.17 16.29
C LEU A 168 9.17 -16.79 17.46
N ALA A 169 10.49 -16.68 17.49
CA ALA A 169 11.34 -17.12 18.62
C ALA A 169 11.79 -15.95 19.47
N ASP A 170 12.19 -14.86 18.82
CA ASP A 170 12.73 -13.64 19.44
C ASP A 170 12.16 -12.41 18.68
N SER A 171 12.99 -11.36 18.49
CA SER A 171 12.61 -10.21 17.66
C SER A 171 12.72 -10.52 16.17
N PRO A 172 11.90 -9.87 15.29
CA PRO A 172 12.03 -10.02 13.84
C PRO A 172 13.40 -9.59 13.34
N GLU A 173 14.02 -10.44 12.53
CA GLU A 173 15.31 -10.17 11.91
C GLU A 173 15.17 -9.64 10.48
N SER A 174 16.08 -8.76 10.08
CA SER A 174 16.17 -8.27 8.70
C SER A 174 16.72 -9.36 7.77
N LEU A 175 16.45 -9.24 6.45
CA LEU A 175 16.97 -10.18 5.46
C LEU A 175 18.51 -10.23 5.43
N GLU A 176 19.19 -9.16 5.84
CA GLU A 176 20.65 -9.11 5.94
C GLU A 176 21.15 -9.91 7.14
N GLU A 177 20.51 -9.79 8.29
CA GLU A 177 20.83 -10.51 9.52
C GLU A 177 20.63 -12.02 9.33
N ILE A 178 19.48 -12.39 8.76
CA ILE A 178 19.18 -13.78 8.38
C ILE A 178 20.24 -14.31 7.40
N GLY A 179 20.64 -13.49 6.41
CA GLY A 179 21.65 -13.86 5.43
C GLY A 179 22.99 -14.16 6.10
N ARG A 180 23.43 -13.31 7.03
CA ARG A 180 24.67 -13.53 7.77
C ARG A 180 24.63 -14.80 8.62
N SER A 181 23.52 -15.04 9.34
CA SER A 181 23.38 -16.21 10.21
C SER A 181 23.26 -17.52 9.45
N MET A 182 22.60 -17.51 8.28
CA MET A 182 22.41 -18.68 7.43
C MET A 182 23.53 -18.89 6.38
N ASN A 183 24.54 -18.02 6.36
CA ASN A 183 25.63 -18.00 5.38
C ASN A 183 25.10 -17.89 3.92
N LEU A 184 24.16 -16.98 3.71
CA LEU A 184 23.51 -16.69 2.42
C LEU A 184 23.63 -15.21 2.07
N THR A 185 23.56 -14.88 0.79
CA THR A 185 23.41 -13.51 0.34
C THR A 185 22.00 -13.00 0.61
N THR A 186 21.82 -11.71 0.83
CA THR A 186 20.49 -11.07 1.03
C THR A 186 19.50 -11.41 -0.09
N GLU A 187 20.00 -11.42 -1.34
CA GLU A 187 19.18 -11.80 -2.50
C GLU A 187 18.73 -13.27 -2.42
N ARG A 188 19.60 -14.16 -1.93
CA ARG A 188 19.25 -15.56 -1.77
C ARG A 188 18.24 -15.80 -0.65
N VAL A 189 18.33 -15.02 0.44
CA VAL A 189 17.32 -15.02 1.52
C VAL A 189 15.99 -14.51 1.00
N LYS A 190 15.97 -13.46 0.18
CA LYS A 190 14.75 -12.94 -0.45
C LYS A 190 14.07 -13.99 -1.32
N GLN A 191 14.81 -14.68 -2.19
CA GLN A 191 14.29 -15.79 -3.01
C GLN A 191 13.78 -16.96 -2.16
N LEU A 192 14.48 -17.27 -1.06
CA LEU A 192 14.07 -18.32 -0.13
C LEU A 192 12.75 -17.93 0.55
N LYS A 193 12.63 -16.68 1.02
CA LYS A 193 11.41 -16.13 1.62
C LYS A 193 10.21 -16.21 0.68
N GLU A 194 10.35 -15.75 -0.55
CA GLU A 194 9.26 -15.75 -1.54
C GLU A 194 8.77 -17.19 -1.81
N ARG A 195 9.70 -18.14 -1.93
CA ARG A 195 9.37 -19.55 -2.13
C ARG A 195 8.71 -20.17 -0.90
N ALA A 196 9.23 -19.87 0.29
CA ALA A 196 8.70 -20.38 1.55
C ALA A 196 7.27 -19.87 1.79
N ILE A 197 7.02 -18.57 1.54
CA ILE A 197 5.69 -17.96 1.63
C ILE A 197 4.72 -18.62 0.65
N ALA A 198 5.12 -18.86 -0.61
CA ALA A 198 4.26 -19.52 -1.59
C ALA A 198 3.83 -20.91 -1.12
N ARG A 199 4.74 -21.71 -0.57
CA ARG A 199 4.44 -23.05 0.00
C ARG A 199 3.56 -23.00 1.24
N LEU A 200 3.81 -22.02 2.11
CA LEU A 200 3.02 -21.82 3.33
C LEU A 200 1.56 -21.56 3.00
N VAL A 201 1.30 -20.75 1.97
CA VAL A 201 -0.04 -20.43 1.47
C VAL A 201 -0.70 -21.65 0.79
N GLU A 202 0.04 -22.45 0.05
CA GLU A 202 -0.48 -23.70 -0.54
C GLU A 202 -0.92 -24.70 0.53
N ASN A 203 -0.13 -24.82 1.60
CA ASN A 203 -0.42 -25.74 2.71
C ASN A 203 -1.56 -25.25 3.62
N GLY A 204 -1.80 -23.95 3.70
CA GLY A 204 -2.90 -23.37 4.47
C GLY A 204 -4.28 -23.50 3.81
N LYS A 205 -4.35 -23.98 2.56
CA LYS A 205 -5.60 -24.26 1.83
C LYS A 205 -6.12 -25.70 2.02
N LYS A 206 -5.40 -26.53 2.72
CA LYS A 206 -5.79 -27.91 3.07
C LYS A 206 -6.21 -27.99 4.54
#